data_a29252d3bcb85618882e95c1c73af28c
#
_entry.id   a29252d3bcb85618882e95c1c73af28c
#
_cell.length_a   1.000
_cell.length_b   1.000
_cell.length_c   1.000
_cell.angle_alpha   90.00
_cell.angle_beta   90.00
_cell.angle_gamma   90.00
#
_symmetry.space_group_name_H-M   'P 1'
#
loop_
_entity.id
_entity.type
_entity.pdbx_description
1 polymer ?
#
loop_
_entity_poly.entity_id
_entity_poly.type
_entity_poly.pdbx_seq_one_letter_code
_entity_poly.pdbx_strand_id
1 'polypeptide(L)'
;YPHGRKCRCGKSGCFEQYCSKQALLKEYALLSGKKEPALSMLKQDYLNNDINVKEHVDNYKNNLIIGLGNIVTLFSPEILILKSDIFIEFPDIFEEVKNSLKQYNKNVQVSLTKWKEYSTLFGAIILVLQNYFDIPSFNSYLPYN
;
A
#
# COMPACT_ATOMS: atom_id res chain seq x y z
N TYR A 1 -1.75 15.65 4.62
CA TYR A 1 -0.96 16.67 5.34
C TYR A 1 -1.30 18.07 4.80
N PRO A 2 -1.98 18.95 5.56
CA PRO A 2 -2.19 20.33 5.15
C PRO A 2 -0.85 20.99 4.79
N HIS A 3 -0.81 21.72 3.67
CA HIS A 3 0.41 22.38 3.16
C HIS A 3 1.60 21.45 2.85
N GLY A 4 1.36 20.15 2.72
CA GLY A 4 2.38 19.15 2.40
C GLY A 4 2.83 19.16 0.93
N ARG A 5 3.43 18.06 0.49
CA ARG A 5 3.98 17.90 -0.86
C ARG A 5 2.94 18.15 -1.94
N LYS A 6 3.34 18.88 -3.00
CA LYS A 6 2.46 19.10 -4.16
C LYS A 6 2.12 17.78 -4.84
N CYS A 7 0.84 17.60 -5.19
CA CYS A 7 0.34 16.44 -5.90
C CYS A 7 -0.04 16.80 -7.33
N ARG A 8 0.11 15.86 -8.26
CA ARG A 8 -0.33 16.02 -9.66
C ARG A 8 -1.84 16.28 -9.82
N CYS A 9 -2.66 16.01 -8.80
CA CYS A 9 -4.07 16.34 -8.80
C CYS A 9 -4.36 17.83 -8.52
N GLY A 10 -3.35 18.67 -8.39
CA GLY A 10 -3.44 20.10 -8.09
C GLY A 10 -3.51 20.46 -6.60
N LYS A 11 -3.70 19.47 -5.72
CA LYS A 11 -3.74 19.66 -4.25
C LYS A 11 -2.35 19.48 -3.63
N SER A 12 -2.24 19.75 -2.34
CA SER A 12 -1.05 19.46 -1.54
C SER A 12 -1.36 18.46 -0.43
N GLY A 13 -0.36 17.67 0.00
CA GLY A 13 -0.45 16.77 1.14
C GLY A 13 -1.24 15.50 0.90
N CYS A 14 -1.51 15.13 -0.35
CA CYS A 14 -2.22 13.90 -0.68
C CYS A 14 -1.48 12.66 -0.17
N PHE A 15 -2.22 11.66 0.30
CA PHE A 15 -1.70 10.38 0.79
C PHE A 15 -0.72 9.71 -0.19
N GLU A 16 -1.03 9.75 -1.49
CA GLU A 16 -0.17 9.22 -2.55
C GLU A 16 1.26 9.77 -2.52
N GLN A 17 1.43 11.04 -2.11
CA GLN A 17 2.74 11.69 -2.07
C GLN A 17 3.65 11.20 -0.94
N TYR A 18 3.12 10.39 -0.03
CA TYR A 18 3.83 9.83 1.12
C TYR A 18 3.84 8.30 1.12
N CYS A 19 2.84 7.68 0.50
CA CYS A 19 2.58 6.25 0.63
C CYS A 19 2.58 5.47 -0.69
N SER A 20 2.89 6.12 -1.83
CA SER A 20 3.09 5.42 -3.09
C SER A 20 4.52 4.90 -3.25
N LYS A 21 4.70 3.85 -4.06
CA LYS A 21 6.01 3.36 -4.48
C LYS A 21 6.86 4.47 -5.11
N GLN A 22 6.23 5.32 -5.93
CA GLN A 22 6.90 6.44 -6.58
C GLN A 22 7.40 7.48 -5.57
N ALA A 23 6.60 7.79 -4.54
CA ALA A 23 7.01 8.71 -3.47
C ALA A 23 8.20 8.13 -2.68
N LEU A 24 8.15 6.85 -2.33
CA LEU A 24 9.23 6.15 -1.64
C LEU A 24 10.54 6.19 -2.45
N LEU A 25 10.49 5.83 -3.73
CA LEU A 25 11.67 5.78 -4.58
C LEU A 25 12.21 7.18 -4.92
N LYS A 26 11.34 8.17 -5.09
CA LYS A 26 11.76 9.56 -5.34
C LYS A 26 12.61 10.11 -4.20
N GLU A 27 12.21 9.89 -2.96
CA GLU A 27 13.00 10.34 -1.81
C GLU A 27 14.28 9.52 -1.63
N TYR A 28 14.21 8.22 -1.86
CA TYR A 28 15.39 7.38 -1.87
C TYR A 28 16.42 7.85 -2.92
N ALA A 29 15.97 8.29 -4.11
CA ALA A 29 16.85 8.87 -5.12
C ALA A 29 17.60 10.11 -4.60
N LEU A 30 16.89 10.99 -3.87
CA LEU A 30 17.49 12.18 -3.27
C LEU A 30 18.51 11.84 -2.17
N LEU A 31 18.21 10.84 -1.35
CA LEU A 31 19.11 10.39 -0.27
C LEU A 31 20.37 9.70 -0.79
N SER A 32 20.20 8.83 -1.82
CA SER A 32 21.28 7.98 -2.31
C SER A 32 22.04 8.56 -3.51
N GLY A 33 21.55 9.65 -4.12
CA GLY A 33 22.10 10.21 -5.36
C GLY A 33 21.88 9.34 -6.60
N LYS A 34 21.10 8.25 -6.51
CA LYS A 34 20.85 7.33 -7.62
C LYS A 34 19.84 7.92 -8.61
N LYS A 35 20.19 7.94 -9.90
CA LYS A 35 19.32 8.51 -10.95
C LYS A 35 18.10 7.64 -11.24
N GLU A 36 18.25 6.32 -11.18
CA GLU A 36 17.19 5.32 -11.47
C GLU A 36 17.03 4.39 -10.26
N PRO A 37 16.33 4.85 -9.20
CA PRO A 37 16.16 4.07 -7.99
C PRO A 37 15.19 2.91 -8.22
N ALA A 38 15.54 1.74 -7.69
CA ALA A 38 14.69 0.53 -7.69
C ALA A 38 14.43 0.04 -6.27
N LEU A 39 13.33 -0.70 -6.06
CA LEU A 39 13.02 -1.28 -4.74
C LEU A 39 14.10 -2.24 -4.26
N SER A 40 14.72 -3.00 -5.17
CA SER A 40 15.82 -3.91 -4.84
C SER A 40 17.04 -3.17 -4.29
N MET A 41 17.37 -2.01 -4.86
CA MET A 41 18.47 -1.17 -4.37
C MET A 41 18.14 -0.58 -2.99
N LEU A 42 16.92 -0.08 -2.81
CA LEU A 42 16.43 0.40 -1.51
C LEU A 42 16.53 -0.69 -0.46
N LYS A 43 16.09 -1.91 -0.79
CA LYS A 43 16.18 -3.06 0.11
C LYS A 43 17.62 -3.41 0.48
N GLN A 44 18.52 -3.38 -0.49
CA GLN A 44 19.93 -3.66 -0.24
C GLN A 44 20.54 -2.65 0.74
N ASP A 45 20.33 -1.34 0.52
CA ASP A 45 20.84 -0.30 1.41
C ASP A 45 20.18 -0.36 2.80
N TYR A 46 18.88 -0.70 2.86
CA TYR A 46 18.16 -0.95 4.11
C TYR A 46 18.78 -2.12 4.91
N LEU A 47 19.09 -3.23 4.25
CA LEU A 47 19.73 -4.40 4.87
C LEU A 47 21.19 -4.13 5.26
N ASN A 48 21.88 -3.24 4.56
CA ASN A 48 23.22 -2.78 4.90
C ASN A 48 23.25 -1.82 6.10
N ASN A 49 22.09 -1.59 6.75
CA ASN A 49 21.96 -0.74 7.92
C ASN A 49 22.27 0.74 7.66
N ASP A 50 22.07 1.23 6.43
CA ASP A 50 22.14 2.69 6.18
C ASP A 50 21.06 3.39 7.02
N ILE A 51 21.52 4.26 7.90
CA ILE A 51 20.68 4.93 8.90
C ILE A 51 19.63 5.82 8.24
N ASN A 52 20.02 6.56 7.19
CA ASN A 52 19.12 7.48 6.48
C ASN A 52 18.06 6.71 5.69
N VAL A 53 18.44 5.58 5.10
CA VAL A 53 17.52 4.69 4.37
C VAL A 53 16.55 4.03 5.33
N LYS A 54 16.99 3.57 6.50
CA LYS A 54 16.11 3.02 7.53
C LYS A 54 15.09 4.03 8.02
N GLU A 55 15.53 5.23 8.38
CA GLU A 55 14.62 6.31 8.79
C GLU A 55 13.61 6.65 7.70
N HIS A 56 14.05 6.69 6.44
CA HIS A 56 13.15 6.92 5.31
C HIS A 56 12.08 5.83 5.17
N VAL A 57 12.45 4.56 5.27
CA VAL A 57 11.53 3.42 5.22
C VAL A 57 10.58 3.42 6.41
N ASP A 58 11.06 3.74 7.61
CA ASP A 58 10.23 3.86 8.81
C ASP A 58 9.22 5.01 8.70
N ASN A 59 9.62 6.15 8.17
CA ASN A 59 8.73 7.27 7.88
C ASN A 59 7.64 6.89 6.87
N TYR A 60 8.00 6.15 5.82
CA TYR A 60 7.05 5.61 4.85
C TYR A 60 6.04 4.66 5.53
N LYS A 61 6.52 3.71 6.34
CA LYS A 61 5.70 2.76 7.10
C LYS A 61 4.72 3.49 8.03
N ASN A 62 5.20 4.48 8.78
CA ASN A 62 4.37 5.27 9.69
C ASN A 62 3.26 6.03 8.95
N ASN A 63 3.57 6.63 7.80
CA ASN A 63 2.59 7.29 6.95
C ASN A 63 1.52 6.31 6.44
N LEU A 64 1.92 5.10 6.07
CA LEU A 64 0.98 4.02 5.69
C LEU A 64 0.05 3.65 6.85
N ILE A 65 0.60 3.42 8.04
CA ILE A 65 -0.19 3.04 9.22
C ILE A 65 -1.21 4.12 9.55
N ILE A 66 -0.83 5.39 9.53
CA ILE A 66 -1.74 6.51 9.79
C ILE A 66 -2.86 6.56 8.74
N GLY A 67 -2.50 6.50 7.46
CA GLY A 67 -3.48 6.62 6.38
C GLY A 67 -4.44 5.44 6.29
N LEU A 68 -3.92 4.22 6.42
CA LEU A 68 -4.74 3.00 6.45
C LEU A 68 -5.56 2.92 7.75
N GLY A 69 -5.01 3.37 8.88
CA GLY A 69 -5.72 3.47 10.14
C GLY A 69 -6.94 4.39 10.06
N ASN A 70 -6.81 5.53 9.37
CA ASN A 70 -7.95 6.41 9.10
C ASN A 70 -9.03 5.70 8.27
N ILE A 71 -8.65 4.92 7.26
CA ILE A 71 -9.60 4.13 6.45
C ILE A 71 -10.31 3.09 7.33
N VAL A 72 -9.55 2.35 8.14
CA VAL A 72 -10.10 1.35 9.05
C VAL A 72 -11.06 1.99 10.07
N THR A 73 -10.73 3.16 10.60
CA THR A 73 -11.58 3.88 11.55
C THR A 73 -12.87 4.41 10.92
N LEU A 74 -12.77 4.99 9.71
CA LEU A 74 -13.92 5.63 9.05
C LEU A 74 -14.89 4.61 8.46
N PHE A 75 -14.40 3.52 7.89
CA PHE A 75 -15.21 2.56 7.16
C PHE A 75 -15.46 1.25 7.90
N SER A 76 -14.72 0.99 8.99
CA SER A 76 -14.77 -0.25 9.78
C SER A 76 -14.85 -1.52 8.91
N PRO A 77 -13.98 -1.69 7.90
CA PRO A 77 -14.05 -2.82 7.00
C PRO A 77 -13.75 -4.13 7.74
N GLU A 78 -14.43 -5.21 7.37
CA GLU A 78 -14.08 -6.55 7.84
C GLU A 78 -12.76 -7.01 7.25
N ILE A 79 -12.53 -6.70 5.96
CA ILE A 79 -11.34 -7.10 5.22
C ILE A 79 -10.73 -5.88 4.52
N LEU A 80 -9.42 -5.68 4.69
CA LEU A 80 -8.62 -4.70 3.97
C LEU A 80 -7.62 -5.43 3.08
N ILE A 81 -7.84 -5.38 1.77
CA ILE A 81 -6.96 -6.01 0.79
C ILE A 81 -5.98 -4.96 0.25
N LEU A 82 -4.69 -5.21 0.42
CA LEU A 82 -3.63 -4.33 -0.02
C LEU A 82 -2.94 -4.89 -1.27
N LYS A 83 -2.58 -3.99 -2.19
CA LYS A 83 -1.76 -4.31 -3.37
C LYS A 83 -0.56 -3.39 -3.41
N SER A 84 0.64 -3.94 -3.23
CA SER A 84 1.87 -3.17 -3.35
C SER A 84 3.07 -4.10 -3.57
N ASP A 85 3.92 -3.76 -4.55
CA ASP A 85 5.20 -4.44 -4.75
C ASP A 85 6.14 -4.26 -3.56
N ILE A 86 5.96 -3.18 -2.79
CA ILE A 86 6.76 -2.87 -1.61
C ILE A 86 6.62 -3.97 -0.56
N PHE A 87 5.41 -4.50 -0.36
CA PHE A 87 5.18 -5.57 0.59
C PHE A 87 5.73 -6.94 0.13
N ILE A 88 5.97 -7.10 -1.17
CA ILE A 88 6.66 -8.27 -1.71
C ILE A 88 8.16 -8.17 -1.40
N GLU A 89 8.74 -6.99 -1.57
CA GLU A 89 10.16 -6.75 -1.28
C GLU A 89 10.45 -6.67 0.22
N PHE A 90 9.51 -6.12 1.00
CA PHE A 90 9.62 -5.91 2.44
C PHE A 90 8.46 -6.58 3.19
N PRO A 91 8.43 -7.92 3.29
CA PRO A 91 7.34 -8.64 3.98
C PRO A 91 7.24 -8.28 5.46
N ASP A 92 8.35 -7.95 6.11
CA ASP A 92 8.37 -7.53 7.51
C ASP A 92 7.57 -6.22 7.71
N ILE A 93 7.69 -5.28 6.77
CA ILE A 93 6.90 -4.03 6.80
C ILE A 93 5.41 -4.34 6.68
N PHE A 94 5.03 -5.31 5.84
CA PHE A 94 3.63 -5.72 5.74
C PHE A 94 3.09 -6.25 7.06
N GLU A 95 3.82 -7.14 7.74
CA GLU A 95 3.40 -7.70 9.03
C GLU A 95 3.34 -6.62 10.13
N GLU A 96 4.28 -5.67 10.15
CA GLU A 96 4.23 -4.54 11.08
C GLU A 96 3.01 -3.65 10.83
N VAL A 97 2.72 -3.30 9.56
CA VAL A 97 1.53 -2.51 9.19
C VAL A 97 0.26 -3.25 9.57
N LYS A 98 0.14 -4.53 9.22
CA LYS A 98 -1.00 -5.39 9.56
C LYS A 98 -1.25 -5.45 11.06
N ASN A 99 -0.20 -5.63 11.86
CA ASN A 99 -0.31 -5.68 13.32
C ASN A 99 -0.68 -4.32 13.91
N SER A 100 -0.13 -3.23 13.37
CA SER A 100 -0.44 -1.88 13.82
C SER A 100 -1.89 -1.48 13.51
N LEU A 101 -2.48 -1.99 12.43
CA LEU A 101 -3.87 -1.69 12.08
C LEU A 101 -4.88 -2.31 13.05
N LYS A 102 -4.52 -3.37 13.77
CA LYS A 102 -5.38 -3.98 14.80
C LYS A 102 -5.67 -3.04 15.98
N GLN A 103 -4.85 -2.02 16.21
CA GLN A 103 -5.14 -1.01 17.24
C GLN A 103 -6.31 -0.09 16.87
N TYR A 104 -6.59 0.06 15.56
CA TYR A 104 -7.72 0.84 15.06
C TYR A 104 -9.02 0.02 15.01
N ASN A 105 -8.93 -1.25 14.63
CA ASN A 105 -10.04 -2.22 14.70
C ASN A 105 -9.46 -3.63 14.90
N LYS A 106 -9.76 -4.25 16.06
CA LYS A 106 -9.25 -5.58 16.41
C LYS A 106 -9.69 -6.69 15.47
N ASN A 107 -10.84 -6.50 14.80
CA ASN A 107 -11.46 -7.51 13.94
C ASN A 107 -11.07 -7.37 12.47
N VAL A 108 -10.37 -6.28 12.08
CA VAL A 108 -9.98 -6.09 10.68
C VAL A 108 -9.02 -7.18 10.22
N GLN A 109 -9.39 -7.85 9.15
CA GLN A 109 -8.50 -8.78 8.45
C GLN A 109 -7.71 -8.00 7.38
N VAL A 110 -6.39 -8.05 7.45
CA VAL A 110 -5.52 -7.39 6.46
C VAL A 110 -4.78 -8.44 5.68
N SER A 111 -4.91 -8.40 4.35
CA SER A 111 -4.27 -9.35 3.45
C SER A 111 -3.70 -8.68 2.21
N LEU A 112 -2.74 -9.35 1.57
CA LEU A 112 -2.26 -8.96 0.24
C LEU A 112 -3.16 -9.61 -0.82
N THR A 113 -3.34 -8.91 -1.94
CA THR A 113 -4.05 -9.52 -3.08
C THR A 113 -3.27 -10.73 -3.62
N LYS A 114 -3.98 -11.83 -3.84
CA LYS A 114 -3.43 -13.05 -4.46
C LYS A 114 -3.14 -12.85 -5.96
N TRP A 115 -3.84 -11.91 -6.60
CA TRP A 115 -3.83 -11.71 -8.06
C TRP A 115 -2.71 -10.80 -8.58
N LYS A 116 -1.85 -10.28 -7.70
CA LYS A 116 -0.70 -9.41 -8.04
C LYS A 116 -1.08 -8.32 -9.06
N GLU A 117 -0.40 -8.29 -10.20
CA GLU A 117 -0.61 -7.33 -11.28
C GLU A 117 -1.97 -7.48 -11.99
N TYR A 118 -2.55 -8.68 -11.99
CA TYR A 118 -3.82 -8.96 -12.65
C TYR A 118 -5.08 -8.56 -11.85
N SER A 119 -4.93 -8.09 -10.61
CA SER A 119 -6.09 -7.74 -9.74
C SER A 119 -7.08 -6.79 -10.41
N THR A 120 -6.57 -5.76 -11.09
CA THR A 120 -7.38 -4.75 -11.78
C THR A 120 -8.11 -5.35 -12.99
N LEU A 121 -7.42 -6.19 -13.76
CA LEU A 121 -7.98 -6.87 -14.92
C LEU A 121 -9.11 -7.83 -14.51
N PHE A 122 -8.87 -8.66 -13.49
CA PHE A 122 -9.89 -9.57 -12.97
C PHE A 122 -11.11 -8.81 -12.43
N GLY A 123 -10.89 -7.71 -11.69
CA GLY A 123 -11.99 -6.87 -11.22
C GLY A 123 -12.84 -6.31 -12.37
N ALA A 124 -12.21 -5.83 -13.44
CA ALA A 124 -12.90 -5.35 -14.63
C ALA A 124 -13.67 -6.47 -15.34
N ILE A 125 -13.05 -7.66 -15.51
CA ILE A 125 -13.72 -8.83 -16.11
C ILE A 125 -14.93 -9.23 -15.29
N ILE A 126 -14.81 -9.29 -13.95
CA ILE A 126 -15.93 -9.65 -13.07
C ILE A 126 -17.09 -8.66 -13.24
N LEU A 127 -16.82 -7.35 -13.27
CA LEU A 127 -17.85 -6.33 -13.47
C LEU A 127 -18.56 -6.47 -14.82
N VAL A 128 -17.84 -6.79 -15.90
CA VAL A 128 -18.42 -7.03 -17.21
C VAL A 128 -19.29 -8.29 -17.20
N LEU A 129 -18.81 -9.38 -16.63
CA LEU A 129 -19.56 -10.64 -16.53
C LEU A 129 -20.82 -10.49 -15.68
N GLN A 130 -20.75 -9.80 -14.54
CA GLN A 130 -21.90 -9.50 -13.71
C GLN A 130 -22.98 -8.76 -14.48
N ASN A 131 -22.58 -7.71 -15.23
CA ASN A 131 -23.50 -6.93 -16.03
C ASN A 131 -24.08 -7.69 -17.22
N TYR A 132 -23.26 -8.51 -17.88
CA TYR A 132 -23.68 -9.26 -19.07
C TYR A 132 -24.62 -10.44 -18.73
N PHE A 133 -24.35 -11.14 -17.62
CA PHE A 133 -25.14 -12.31 -17.19
C PHE A 133 -26.20 -11.99 -16.14
N ASP A 134 -26.38 -10.70 -15.78
CA ASP A 134 -27.32 -10.24 -14.76
C ASP A 134 -27.17 -11.01 -13.41
N ILE A 135 -25.90 -11.27 -13.02
CA ILE A 135 -25.57 -12.00 -11.80
C ILE A 135 -25.51 -11.02 -10.63
N PRO A 136 -26.38 -11.14 -9.60
CA PRO A 136 -26.56 -10.10 -8.57
C PRO A 136 -25.32 -9.83 -7.69
N SER A 137 -24.46 -10.79 -7.47
CA SER A 137 -23.12 -10.59 -6.88
C SER A 137 -22.26 -11.85 -6.97
N PHE A 138 -20.96 -11.69 -7.25
CA PHE A 138 -19.97 -12.78 -7.16
C PHE A 138 -19.46 -12.99 -5.74
N ASN A 139 -19.96 -12.26 -4.74
CA ASN A 139 -19.46 -12.29 -3.36
C ASN A 139 -19.59 -13.65 -2.68
N SER A 140 -20.50 -14.52 -3.14
CA SER A 140 -20.71 -15.87 -2.60
C SER A 140 -19.75 -16.92 -3.18
N TYR A 141 -18.96 -16.59 -4.20
CA TYR A 141 -18.13 -17.56 -4.93
C TYR A 141 -16.62 -17.30 -4.83
N LEU A 142 -16.21 -16.23 -4.18
CA LEU A 142 -14.79 -15.99 -3.95
C LEU A 142 -14.37 -16.69 -2.66
N PRO A 143 -13.50 -17.72 -2.73
CA PRO A 143 -12.97 -18.33 -1.52
C PRO A 143 -12.07 -17.33 -0.80
N TYR A 144 -12.57 -16.76 0.28
CA TYR A 144 -11.79 -16.03 1.26
C TYR A 144 -11.08 -17.02 2.21
N ASN A 145 -10.15 -17.80 1.66
CA ASN A 145 -9.26 -18.66 2.44
C ASN A 145 -7.81 -18.28 2.18
#